data_4d347a05cf8879c89da4cc530e02f63d
#
_entry.id   4d347a05cf8879c89da4cc530e02f63d
#
_cell.length_a   1.000
_cell.length_b   1.000
_cell.length_c   1.000
_cell.angle_alpha   90.00
_cell.angle_beta   90.00
_cell.angle_gamma   90.00
#
_symmetry.space_group_name_H-M   'P 1'
#
loop_
_entity.id
_entity.type
_entity.pdbx_description
1 polymer ?
#
loop_
_entity_poly.entity_id
_entity_poly.type
_entity_poly.pdbx_seq_one_letter_code
_entity_poly.pdbx_strand_id
1 'polypeptide(L)'
;TLLDTPGHVDFSAEMERRLHVLDCAVLVISGTDGVQGHTRTLWDLLERYQMPTFLFINKMDLAGADRAALLAHLKNKLSGGCVDFGGPDTLWEEAAVCDEAALEQYLEMGELPEDMISRLIGERKLFPCYFGSALKVEGVDELLAGVERYAPQLDYPAEFGAKVFKITRDAQGARLTHMKITGGALRTKELLTGREGDTVWQEKADQLRLYSGAKFRPVDTAEAGDVVAVTGLSHTFPGQGLGIEPD
;
A
#
# COMPACT_ATOMS: atom_id res chain seq x y z
N THR A 1 -2.71 7.32 -3.95
CA THR A 1 -3.36 7.63 -2.65
C THR A 1 -2.56 7.02 -1.51
N LEU A 2 -2.31 7.78 -0.43
CA LEU A 2 -1.70 7.27 0.79
C LEU A 2 -2.78 7.01 1.84
N LEU A 3 -2.79 5.79 2.41
CA LEU A 3 -3.64 5.42 3.53
C LEU A 3 -2.77 5.27 4.79
N ASP A 4 -2.91 6.21 5.73
CA ASP A 4 -2.28 6.10 7.03
C ASP A 4 -2.98 5.03 7.87
N THR A 5 -2.21 4.12 8.45
CA THR A 5 -2.71 3.03 9.28
C THR A 5 -2.18 3.16 10.70
N PRO A 6 -3.06 3.04 11.73
CA PRO A 6 -2.61 3.09 13.12
C PRO A 6 -1.58 1.99 13.41
N GLY A 7 -0.44 2.38 14.01
CA GLY A 7 0.65 1.47 14.33
C GLY A 7 0.48 0.66 15.64
N HIS A 8 -0.69 0.66 16.27
CA HIS A 8 -0.91 -0.04 17.54
C HIS A 8 -1.41 -1.47 17.33
N VAL A 9 -0.97 -2.39 18.18
CA VAL A 9 -1.24 -3.84 18.10
C VAL A 9 -2.73 -4.18 18.19
N ASP A 10 -3.55 -3.31 18.81
CA ASP A 10 -4.98 -3.54 19.06
C ASP A 10 -5.86 -3.39 17.80
N PHE A 11 -5.28 -2.99 16.66
CA PHE A 11 -6.03 -2.71 15.41
C PHE A 11 -5.86 -3.78 14.32
N SER A 12 -5.49 -5.01 14.66
CA SER A 12 -5.21 -6.07 13.68
C SER A 12 -6.36 -6.32 12.71
N ALA A 13 -7.62 -6.40 13.17
CA ALA A 13 -8.77 -6.63 12.31
C ALA A 13 -9.12 -5.42 11.40
N GLU A 14 -8.83 -4.19 11.84
CA GLU A 14 -8.98 -2.99 10.99
C GLU A 14 -7.84 -2.91 9.96
N MET A 15 -6.63 -3.30 10.36
CA MET A 15 -5.47 -3.40 9.47
C MET A 15 -5.73 -4.42 8.36
N GLU A 16 -6.18 -5.64 8.69
CA GLU A 16 -6.47 -6.68 7.71
C GLU A 16 -7.47 -6.22 6.65
N ARG A 17 -8.56 -5.57 7.07
CA ARG A 17 -9.54 -5.00 6.12
C ARG A 17 -8.96 -3.94 5.19
N ARG A 18 -7.95 -3.18 5.65
CA ARG A 18 -7.27 -2.19 4.82
C ARG A 18 -6.29 -2.84 3.85
N LEU A 19 -5.61 -3.93 4.23
CA LEU A 19 -4.69 -4.64 3.34
C LEU A 19 -5.35 -5.10 2.04
N HIS A 20 -6.62 -5.48 2.07
CA HIS A 20 -7.39 -5.87 0.88
C HIS A 20 -7.59 -4.76 -0.16
N VAL A 21 -7.30 -3.50 0.19
CA VAL A 21 -7.47 -2.34 -0.70
C VAL A 21 -6.15 -1.61 -0.99
N LEU A 22 -5.02 -2.13 -0.48
CA LEU A 22 -3.69 -1.58 -0.74
C LEU A 22 -3.07 -2.23 -1.97
N ASP A 23 -2.27 -1.46 -2.71
CA ASP A 23 -1.46 -1.94 -3.83
C ASP A 23 -0.04 -2.29 -3.38
N CYS A 24 0.46 -1.52 -2.40
CA CYS A 24 1.74 -1.77 -1.73
C CYS A 24 1.70 -1.17 -0.32
N ALA A 25 2.66 -1.54 0.51
CA ALA A 25 2.83 -1.03 1.86
C ALA A 25 4.20 -0.34 2.02
N VAL A 26 4.23 0.72 2.83
CA VAL A 26 5.47 1.28 3.36
C VAL A 26 5.55 0.93 4.84
N LEU A 27 6.48 0.06 5.21
CA LEU A 27 6.73 -0.31 6.60
C LEU A 27 7.79 0.63 7.20
N VAL A 28 7.38 1.44 8.17
CA VAL A 28 8.26 2.41 8.85
C VAL A 28 8.90 1.77 10.07
N ILE A 29 10.22 1.78 10.12
CA ILE A 29 11.03 1.18 11.20
C ILE A 29 11.89 2.26 11.83
N SER A 30 12.00 2.27 13.17
CA SER A 30 12.89 3.21 13.88
C SER A 30 14.35 2.78 13.70
N GLY A 31 15.20 3.68 13.24
CA GLY A 31 16.65 3.43 13.09
C GLY A 31 17.38 3.24 14.43
N THR A 32 16.82 3.74 15.53
CA THR A 32 17.39 3.53 16.87
C THR A 32 16.98 2.21 17.49
N ASP A 33 15.79 1.70 17.18
CA ASP A 33 15.21 0.52 17.82
C ASP A 33 15.31 -0.73 16.93
N GLY A 34 15.43 -0.55 15.62
CA GLY A 34 15.49 -1.63 14.64
C GLY A 34 14.17 -2.43 14.57
N VAL A 35 14.28 -3.71 14.24
CA VAL A 35 13.13 -4.63 14.12
C VAL A 35 12.67 -5.06 15.50
N GLN A 36 11.51 -4.55 15.92
CA GLN A 36 10.85 -4.88 17.18
C GLN A 36 9.79 -5.98 16.98
N GLY A 37 9.25 -6.51 18.08
CA GLY A 37 8.20 -7.54 18.03
C GLY A 37 7.00 -7.13 17.19
N HIS A 38 6.55 -5.88 17.34
CA HIS A 38 5.45 -5.35 16.53
C HIS A 38 5.79 -5.25 15.03
N THR A 39 7.00 -4.83 14.70
CA THR A 39 7.49 -4.80 13.32
C THR A 39 7.42 -6.20 12.70
N ARG A 40 7.78 -7.24 13.46
CA ARG A 40 7.70 -8.63 13.03
C ARG A 40 6.27 -9.06 12.76
N THR A 41 5.35 -8.74 13.66
CA THR A 41 3.92 -9.05 13.49
C THR A 41 3.36 -8.41 12.22
N LEU A 42 3.70 -7.14 11.94
CA LEU A 42 3.29 -6.45 10.71
C LEU A 42 3.93 -7.09 9.47
N TRP A 43 5.21 -7.46 9.54
CA TRP A 43 5.91 -8.14 8.46
C TRP A 43 5.26 -9.48 8.10
N ASP A 44 4.97 -10.31 9.11
CA ASP A 44 4.31 -11.60 8.92
C ASP A 44 2.88 -11.44 8.34
N LEU A 45 2.20 -10.35 8.70
CA LEU A 45 0.90 -10.00 8.13
C LEU A 45 1.02 -9.60 6.65
N LEU A 46 1.97 -8.73 6.31
CA LEU A 46 2.25 -8.32 4.93
C LEU A 46 2.68 -9.52 4.06
N GLU A 47 3.42 -10.48 4.62
CA GLU A 47 3.79 -11.72 3.96
C GLU A 47 2.57 -12.61 3.70
N ARG A 48 1.70 -12.80 4.68
CA ARG A 48 0.45 -13.56 4.53
C ARG A 48 -0.42 -13.04 3.40
N TYR A 49 -0.50 -11.72 3.24
CA TYR A 49 -1.28 -11.07 2.19
C TYR A 49 -0.48 -10.84 0.90
N GLN A 50 0.74 -11.36 0.80
CA GLN A 50 1.64 -11.19 -0.35
C GLN A 50 1.77 -9.72 -0.78
N MET A 51 1.75 -8.81 0.22
CA MET A 51 1.75 -7.36 -0.01
C MET A 51 3.14 -6.87 -0.44
N PRO A 52 3.29 -6.26 -1.63
CA PRO A 52 4.52 -5.59 -2.03
C PRO A 52 4.91 -4.55 -0.98
N THR A 53 6.16 -4.56 -0.52
CA THR A 53 6.55 -3.79 0.66
C THR A 53 7.83 -3.01 0.44
N PHE A 54 7.76 -1.70 0.71
CA PHE A 54 8.90 -0.79 0.82
C PHE A 54 9.21 -0.57 2.31
N LEU A 55 10.46 -0.32 2.63
CA LEU A 55 10.91 -0.07 4.00
C LEU A 55 11.42 1.37 4.13
N PHE A 56 10.94 2.10 5.13
CA PHE A 56 11.51 3.40 5.50
C PHE A 56 12.10 3.34 6.90
N ILE A 57 13.42 3.47 6.98
CA ILE A 57 14.17 3.46 8.23
C ILE A 57 14.28 4.90 8.72
N ASN A 58 13.40 5.24 9.66
CA ASN A 58 13.20 6.59 10.18
C ASN A 58 14.11 6.90 11.36
N LYS A 59 14.27 8.17 11.70
CA LYS A 59 15.06 8.68 12.82
C LYS A 59 16.57 8.48 12.63
N MET A 60 17.06 8.50 11.40
CA MET A 60 18.49 8.40 11.11
C MET A 60 19.31 9.60 11.58
N ASP A 61 18.66 10.69 11.95
CA ASP A 61 19.25 11.89 12.55
C ASP A 61 19.62 11.72 14.02
N LEU A 62 19.19 10.64 14.67
CA LEU A 62 19.52 10.38 16.07
C LEU A 62 20.86 9.68 16.23
N ALA A 63 21.55 9.97 17.33
CA ALA A 63 22.85 9.36 17.64
C ALA A 63 22.72 7.83 17.75
N GLY A 64 23.67 7.10 17.15
CA GLY A 64 23.73 5.63 17.16
C GLY A 64 23.03 4.94 16.01
N ALA A 65 22.37 5.68 15.10
CA ALA A 65 21.84 5.10 13.86
C ALA A 65 23.00 4.85 12.87
N ASP A 66 23.27 3.57 12.59
CA ASP A 66 24.26 3.11 11.61
C ASP A 66 23.53 2.43 10.45
N ARG A 67 23.59 3.02 9.27
CA ARG A 67 22.88 2.54 8.06
C ARG A 67 23.30 1.13 7.65
N ALA A 68 24.60 0.84 7.65
CA ALA A 68 25.11 -0.48 7.24
C ALA A 68 24.72 -1.57 8.24
N ALA A 69 24.87 -1.29 9.55
CA ALA A 69 24.47 -2.20 10.61
C ALA A 69 22.93 -2.46 10.58
N LEU A 70 22.13 -1.42 10.33
CA LEU A 70 20.69 -1.52 10.21
C LEU A 70 20.28 -2.35 8.99
N LEU A 71 20.90 -2.14 7.82
CA LEU A 71 20.62 -2.95 6.63
C LEU A 71 20.95 -4.42 6.88
N ALA A 72 22.09 -4.73 7.48
CA ALA A 72 22.45 -6.11 7.85
C ALA A 72 21.44 -6.71 8.86
N HIS A 73 20.95 -5.91 9.80
CA HIS A 73 19.93 -6.33 10.75
C HIS A 73 18.58 -6.63 10.04
N LEU A 74 18.16 -5.78 9.10
CA LEU A 74 16.95 -6.00 8.29
C LEU A 74 17.07 -7.28 7.46
N LYS A 75 18.21 -7.49 6.77
CA LYS A 75 18.50 -8.70 6.00
C LYS A 75 18.37 -9.97 6.85
N ASN A 76 18.87 -9.94 8.07
CA ASN A 76 18.83 -11.10 8.98
C ASN A 76 17.44 -11.31 9.61
N LYS A 77 16.72 -10.24 9.97
CA LYS A 77 15.47 -10.34 10.73
C LYS A 77 14.21 -10.40 9.87
N LEU A 78 14.22 -9.83 8.68
CA LEU A 78 13.06 -9.77 7.79
C LEU A 78 13.29 -10.62 6.53
N SER A 79 14.18 -10.19 5.65
CA SER A 79 14.49 -10.93 4.41
C SER A 79 15.85 -10.56 3.86
N GLY A 80 16.57 -11.53 3.31
CA GLY A 80 17.81 -11.30 2.55
C GLY A 80 17.62 -10.36 1.34
N GLY A 81 16.40 -10.21 0.84
CA GLY A 81 16.05 -9.29 -0.25
C GLY A 81 15.90 -7.82 0.16
N CYS A 82 16.20 -7.43 1.39
CA CYS A 82 16.28 -6.02 1.79
C CYS A 82 17.51 -5.37 1.14
N VAL A 83 17.29 -4.37 0.28
CA VAL A 83 18.35 -3.68 -0.48
C VAL A 83 18.22 -2.17 -0.29
N ASP A 84 19.36 -1.48 -0.14
CA ASP A 84 19.42 -0.04 0.05
C ASP A 84 19.26 0.72 -1.27
N PHE A 85 18.10 1.32 -1.50
CA PHE A 85 17.77 2.07 -2.71
C PHE A 85 18.20 3.54 -2.69
N GLY A 86 18.64 4.06 -1.55
CA GLY A 86 19.24 5.39 -1.43
C GLY A 86 20.76 5.32 -1.17
N GLY A 87 21.36 4.14 -1.37
CA GLY A 87 22.78 3.87 -1.12
C GLY A 87 23.68 4.00 -2.36
N PRO A 88 24.94 3.57 -2.24
CA PRO A 88 25.92 3.64 -3.33
C PRO A 88 25.63 2.65 -4.47
N ASP A 89 26.47 2.70 -5.50
CA ASP A 89 26.34 2.04 -6.82
C ASP A 89 26.20 0.50 -6.87
N THR A 90 26.11 -0.17 -5.73
CA THR A 90 25.90 -1.64 -5.63
C THR A 90 24.45 -2.10 -5.69
N LEU A 91 23.52 -1.16 -5.86
CA LEU A 91 22.07 -1.42 -5.89
C LEU A 91 21.68 -2.54 -6.84
N TRP A 92 22.16 -2.49 -8.08
CA TRP A 92 21.79 -3.44 -9.13
C TRP A 92 22.34 -4.84 -8.85
N GLU A 93 23.58 -4.93 -8.36
CA GLU A 93 24.20 -6.19 -7.98
C GLU A 93 23.45 -6.87 -6.83
N GLU A 94 23.12 -6.10 -5.77
CA GLU A 94 22.38 -6.63 -4.63
C GLU A 94 20.94 -7.02 -4.99
N ALA A 95 20.28 -6.25 -5.86
CA ALA A 95 18.93 -6.58 -6.33
C ALA A 95 18.93 -7.80 -7.26
N ALA A 96 19.94 -7.94 -8.11
CA ALA A 96 20.08 -9.05 -9.04
C ALA A 96 20.21 -10.41 -8.32
N VAL A 97 20.92 -10.46 -7.20
CA VAL A 97 21.10 -11.69 -6.40
C VAL A 97 19.79 -12.22 -5.81
N CYS A 98 18.72 -11.39 -5.79
CA CYS A 98 17.43 -11.82 -5.26
C CYS A 98 16.64 -12.79 -6.18
N ASP A 99 17.05 -12.93 -7.46
CA ASP A 99 16.34 -13.76 -8.44
C ASP A 99 17.30 -14.20 -9.55
N GLU A 100 17.18 -15.45 -9.99
CA GLU A 100 18.07 -16.07 -10.96
C GLU A 100 18.02 -15.38 -12.35
N ALA A 101 16.80 -15.04 -12.83
CA ALA A 101 16.64 -14.34 -14.10
C ALA A 101 17.12 -12.87 -14.01
N ALA A 102 16.98 -12.23 -12.85
CA ALA A 102 17.53 -10.90 -12.62
C ALA A 102 19.07 -10.92 -12.63
N LEU A 103 19.69 -11.97 -12.05
CA LEU A 103 21.13 -12.13 -12.06
C LEU A 103 21.67 -12.33 -13.48
N GLU A 104 21.03 -13.18 -14.29
CA GLU A 104 21.41 -13.38 -15.70
C GLU A 104 21.35 -12.06 -16.47
N GLN A 105 20.25 -11.30 -16.32
CA GLN A 105 20.09 -10.03 -17.00
C GLN A 105 21.11 -8.98 -16.55
N TYR A 106 21.40 -8.90 -15.26
CA TYR A 106 22.44 -8.02 -14.74
C TYR A 106 23.83 -8.35 -15.27
N LEU A 107 24.18 -9.63 -15.40
CA LEU A 107 25.46 -10.08 -15.97
C LEU A 107 25.60 -9.72 -17.44
N GLU A 108 24.49 -9.64 -18.18
CA GLU A 108 24.47 -9.27 -19.59
C GLU A 108 24.51 -7.76 -19.80
N MET A 109 23.73 -6.99 -19.02
CA MET A 109 23.46 -5.58 -19.26
C MET A 109 24.16 -4.63 -18.28
N GLY A 110 24.57 -5.10 -17.10
CA GLY A 110 25.16 -4.28 -16.04
C GLY A 110 24.15 -3.47 -15.23
N GLU A 111 22.85 -3.59 -15.53
CA GLU A 111 21.76 -2.91 -14.85
C GLU A 111 20.48 -3.76 -14.90
N LEU A 112 19.51 -3.45 -14.06
CA LEU A 112 18.19 -4.07 -14.07
C LEU A 112 17.14 -3.07 -14.57
N PRO A 113 16.27 -3.44 -15.52
CA PRO A 113 15.19 -2.60 -15.98
C PRO A 113 14.11 -2.43 -14.88
N GLU A 114 13.36 -1.33 -14.96
CA GLU A 114 12.37 -0.94 -13.94
C GLU A 114 11.25 -1.97 -13.78
N ASP A 115 10.80 -2.57 -14.85
CA ASP A 115 9.78 -3.62 -14.86
C ASP A 115 10.25 -4.88 -14.11
N MET A 116 11.53 -5.24 -14.24
CA MET A 116 12.15 -6.33 -13.48
C MET A 116 12.16 -6.01 -11.98
N ILE A 117 12.58 -4.80 -11.61
CA ILE A 117 12.57 -4.35 -10.20
C ILE A 117 11.14 -4.38 -9.64
N SER A 118 10.18 -3.83 -10.38
CA SER A 118 8.77 -3.80 -10.01
C SER A 118 8.20 -5.22 -9.83
N ARG A 119 8.56 -6.15 -10.72
CA ARG A 119 8.21 -7.57 -10.61
C ARG A 119 8.78 -8.21 -9.35
N LEU A 120 10.07 -7.99 -9.06
CA LEU A 120 10.72 -8.56 -7.87
C LEU A 120 10.09 -8.04 -6.57
N ILE A 121 9.70 -6.77 -6.54
CA ILE A 121 8.96 -6.18 -5.41
C ILE A 121 7.57 -6.82 -5.30
N GLY A 122 6.86 -6.97 -6.42
CA GLY A 122 5.55 -7.62 -6.50
C GLY A 122 5.56 -9.07 -6.01
N GLU A 123 6.60 -9.82 -6.38
CA GLU A 123 6.83 -11.21 -5.95
C GLU A 123 7.43 -11.32 -4.54
N ARG A 124 7.64 -10.21 -3.83
CA ARG A 124 8.25 -10.14 -2.50
C ARG A 124 9.64 -10.80 -2.41
N LYS A 125 10.40 -10.71 -3.48
CA LYS A 125 11.80 -11.14 -3.54
C LYS A 125 12.75 -9.99 -3.20
N LEU A 126 12.34 -8.75 -3.51
CA LEU A 126 13.09 -7.52 -3.31
C LEU A 126 12.29 -6.54 -2.44
N PHE A 127 12.95 -5.95 -1.44
CA PHE A 127 12.38 -5.00 -0.50
C PHE A 127 13.22 -3.73 -0.47
N PRO A 128 12.82 -2.68 -1.21
CA PRO A 128 13.55 -1.42 -1.23
C PRO A 128 13.59 -0.77 0.16
N CYS A 129 14.78 -0.47 0.64
CA CYS A 129 15.03 0.19 1.91
C CYS A 129 15.48 1.63 1.66
N TYR A 130 14.81 2.58 2.31
CA TYR A 130 15.17 4.00 2.32
C TYR A 130 15.46 4.43 3.73
N PHE A 131 16.46 5.27 3.90
CA PHE A 131 16.93 5.71 5.21
C PHE A 131 16.80 7.23 5.32
N GLY A 132 16.19 7.71 6.41
CA GLY A 132 15.98 9.15 6.55
C GLY A 132 15.45 9.57 7.91
N SER A 133 15.00 10.82 7.97
CA SER A 133 14.32 11.41 9.12
C SER A 133 13.05 12.09 8.66
N ALA A 134 11.89 11.50 8.98
CA ALA A 134 10.62 12.09 8.63
C ALA A 134 10.41 13.47 9.29
N LEU A 135 10.97 13.67 10.49
CA LEU A 135 10.90 14.96 11.19
C LEU A 135 11.63 16.07 10.42
N LYS A 136 12.75 15.73 9.77
CA LYS A 136 13.56 16.66 8.95
C LYS A 136 13.21 16.60 7.46
N VAL A 137 12.29 15.72 7.09
CA VAL A 137 11.92 15.43 5.68
C VAL A 137 13.10 14.89 4.85
N GLU A 138 14.15 14.37 5.49
CA GLU A 138 15.30 13.74 4.84
C GLU A 138 14.96 12.31 4.40
N GLY A 139 15.26 11.93 3.14
CA GLY A 139 15.01 10.61 2.56
C GLY A 139 13.55 10.33 2.21
N VAL A 140 12.64 11.27 2.45
CA VAL A 140 11.20 11.12 2.18
C VAL A 140 10.92 11.26 0.69
N ASP A 141 11.55 12.24 0.02
CA ASP A 141 11.37 12.45 -1.41
C ASP A 141 11.91 11.27 -2.22
N GLU A 142 13.04 10.70 -1.80
CA GLU A 142 13.63 9.49 -2.39
C GLU A 142 12.72 8.28 -2.24
N LEU A 143 12.12 8.09 -1.05
CA LEU A 143 11.13 7.04 -0.84
C LEU A 143 9.92 7.22 -1.76
N LEU A 144 9.34 8.43 -1.82
CA LEU A 144 8.16 8.70 -2.64
C LEU A 144 8.45 8.50 -4.12
N ALA A 145 9.59 8.99 -4.62
CA ALA A 145 10.04 8.76 -5.99
C ALA A 145 10.25 7.27 -6.28
N GLY A 146 10.82 6.53 -5.32
CA GLY A 146 11.02 5.08 -5.45
C GLY A 146 9.69 4.31 -5.46
N VAL A 147 8.73 4.69 -4.63
CA VAL A 147 7.38 4.10 -4.67
C VAL A 147 6.68 4.40 -5.98
N GLU A 148 6.74 5.66 -6.46
CA GLU A 148 6.13 6.05 -7.75
C GLU A 148 6.73 5.28 -8.92
N ARG A 149 8.04 5.05 -8.90
CA ARG A 149 8.79 4.41 -9.99
C ARG A 149 8.69 2.89 -9.99
N TYR A 150 8.70 2.25 -8.83
CA TYR A 150 8.88 0.81 -8.70
C TYR A 150 7.70 0.06 -8.07
N ALA A 151 6.66 0.75 -7.60
CA ALA A 151 5.47 0.05 -7.14
C ALA A 151 4.85 -0.78 -8.27
N PRO A 152 4.51 -2.05 -8.04
CA PRO A 152 3.86 -2.86 -9.06
C PRO A 152 2.58 -2.19 -9.55
N GLN A 153 2.46 -2.06 -10.87
CA GLN A 153 1.24 -1.56 -11.48
C GLN A 153 0.22 -2.70 -11.55
N LEU A 154 -0.99 -2.42 -11.12
CA LEU A 154 -2.11 -3.37 -11.19
C LEU A 154 -2.89 -3.13 -12.48
N ASP A 155 -3.13 -4.21 -13.20
CA ASP A 155 -4.07 -4.21 -14.32
C ASP A 155 -5.49 -4.35 -13.75
N TYR A 156 -6.30 -3.33 -13.95
CA TYR A 156 -7.69 -3.33 -13.51
C TYR A 156 -8.61 -3.79 -14.62
N PRO A 157 -9.60 -4.66 -14.33
CA PRO A 157 -10.61 -5.06 -15.30
C PRO A 157 -11.46 -3.86 -15.74
N ALA A 158 -12.01 -3.94 -16.95
CA ALA A 158 -12.88 -2.89 -17.50
C ALA A 158 -14.27 -2.86 -16.84
N GLU A 159 -14.71 -3.98 -16.24
CA GLU A 159 -15.98 -4.09 -15.54
C GLU A 159 -15.87 -3.44 -14.16
N PHE A 160 -16.99 -2.82 -13.71
CA PHE A 160 -17.01 -2.18 -12.40
C PHE A 160 -16.80 -3.19 -11.26
N GLY A 161 -15.86 -2.85 -10.41
CA GLY A 161 -15.58 -3.53 -9.14
C GLY A 161 -15.21 -2.52 -8.07
N ALA A 162 -15.63 -2.78 -6.83
CA ALA A 162 -15.20 -1.99 -5.68
C ALA A 162 -15.17 -2.81 -4.40
N LYS A 163 -14.23 -2.53 -3.51
CA LYS A 163 -14.10 -3.16 -2.19
C LYS A 163 -14.30 -2.13 -1.09
N VAL A 164 -15.33 -2.36 -0.26
CA VAL A 164 -15.65 -1.50 0.89
C VAL A 164 -14.73 -1.87 2.05
N PHE A 165 -14.00 -0.91 2.61
CA PHE A 165 -13.08 -1.18 3.72
C PHE A 165 -13.42 -0.43 5.01
N LYS A 166 -14.21 0.63 4.95
CA LYS A 166 -14.57 1.44 6.12
C LYS A 166 -15.90 2.16 5.97
N ILE A 167 -16.62 2.29 7.08
CA ILE A 167 -17.81 3.14 7.17
C ILE A 167 -17.54 4.22 8.22
N THR A 168 -17.82 5.47 7.87
CA THR A 168 -17.75 6.61 8.81
C THR A 168 -19.00 7.50 8.70
N ARG A 169 -19.03 8.57 9.46
CA ARG A 169 -20.00 9.65 9.32
C ARG A 169 -19.26 10.98 9.23
N ASP A 170 -19.77 11.87 8.40
CA ASP A 170 -19.23 13.24 8.33
C ASP A 170 -19.76 14.12 9.50
N ALA A 171 -19.30 15.36 9.55
CA ALA A 171 -19.69 16.32 10.60
C ALA A 171 -21.20 16.62 10.65
N GLN A 172 -21.91 16.37 9.56
CA GLN A 172 -23.36 16.53 9.44
C GLN A 172 -24.11 15.22 9.76
N GLY A 173 -23.39 14.13 10.10
CA GLY A 173 -23.96 12.82 10.42
C GLY A 173 -24.25 11.97 9.18
N ALA A 174 -23.95 12.42 7.96
CA ALA A 174 -24.13 11.65 6.75
C ALA A 174 -23.20 10.44 6.74
N ARG A 175 -23.74 9.26 6.38
CA ARG A 175 -22.98 8.02 6.23
C ARG A 175 -22.04 8.12 5.04
N LEU A 176 -20.79 7.71 5.26
CA LEU A 176 -19.74 7.63 4.27
C LEU A 176 -19.28 6.19 4.13
N THR A 177 -19.45 5.63 2.93
CA THR A 177 -18.91 4.33 2.56
C THR A 177 -17.56 4.54 1.88
N HIS A 178 -16.47 4.16 2.54
CA HIS A 178 -15.13 4.23 1.96
C HIS A 178 -14.85 2.95 1.21
N MET A 179 -14.51 3.09 -0.08
CA MET A 179 -14.20 1.95 -0.94
C MET A 179 -13.05 2.27 -1.89
N LYS A 180 -12.36 1.24 -2.33
CA LYS A 180 -11.45 1.29 -3.47
C LYS A 180 -12.20 0.80 -4.69
N ILE A 181 -12.04 1.50 -5.79
CA ILE A 181 -12.50 1.03 -7.10
C ILE A 181 -11.46 0.05 -7.63
N THR A 182 -11.85 -1.19 -7.86
CA THR A 182 -10.99 -2.31 -8.26
C THR A 182 -11.20 -2.73 -9.72
N GLY A 183 -12.11 -2.05 -10.43
CA GLY A 183 -12.36 -2.25 -11.86
C GLY A 183 -13.28 -1.18 -12.40
N GLY A 184 -13.15 -0.88 -13.69
CA GLY A 184 -13.96 0.10 -14.39
C GLY A 184 -13.98 1.48 -13.72
N ALA A 185 -15.16 2.04 -13.56
CA ALA A 185 -15.36 3.36 -12.94
C ALA A 185 -16.73 3.44 -12.25
N LEU A 186 -16.84 4.28 -11.24
CA LEU A 186 -18.10 4.64 -10.58
C LEU A 186 -18.43 6.09 -10.85
N ARG A 187 -19.66 6.37 -11.25
CA ARG A 187 -20.15 7.74 -11.49
C ARG A 187 -21.11 8.21 -10.42
N THR A 188 -21.14 9.50 -10.18
CA THR A 188 -22.15 10.15 -9.32
C THR A 188 -23.55 9.84 -9.87
N LYS A 189 -24.50 9.51 -8.96
CA LYS A 189 -25.87 9.10 -9.25
C LYS A 189 -26.03 7.74 -9.90
N GLU A 190 -24.96 6.99 -10.08
CA GLU A 190 -25.03 5.62 -10.55
C GLU A 190 -25.71 4.71 -9.52
N LEU A 191 -26.47 3.73 -10.02
CA LEU A 191 -27.18 2.75 -9.20
C LEU A 191 -26.26 1.58 -8.93
N LEU A 192 -25.95 1.38 -7.67
CA LEU A 192 -25.19 0.23 -7.19
C LEU A 192 -26.13 -0.85 -6.69
N THR A 193 -25.79 -2.09 -6.97
CA THR A 193 -26.45 -3.28 -6.44
C THR A 193 -25.50 -4.03 -5.54
N GLY A 194 -25.96 -4.45 -4.38
CA GLY A 194 -25.20 -5.28 -3.47
C GLY A 194 -26.11 -6.28 -2.75
N ARG A 195 -25.51 -7.09 -1.91
CA ARG A 195 -26.23 -8.10 -1.13
C ARG A 195 -25.88 -7.95 0.37
N GLU A 196 -26.88 -8.13 1.22
CA GLU A 196 -26.71 -8.24 2.66
C GLU A 196 -27.44 -9.51 3.13
N GLY A 197 -26.69 -10.58 3.37
CA GLY A 197 -27.28 -11.92 3.56
C GLY A 197 -28.09 -12.35 2.32
N ASP A 198 -29.38 -12.67 2.51
CA ASP A 198 -30.29 -13.05 1.43
C ASP A 198 -30.97 -11.86 0.74
N THR A 199 -30.76 -10.64 1.23
CA THR A 199 -31.42 -9.44 0.73
C THR A 199 -30.55 -8.75 -0.31
N VAL A 200 -31.09 -8.58 -1.51
CA VAL A 200 -30.49 -7.74 -2.56
C VAL A 200 -30.98 -6.33 -2.41
N TRP A 201 -30.08 -5.36 -2.43
CA TRP A 201 -30.39 -3.95 -2.35
C TRP A 201 -29.91 -3.19 -3.60
N GLN A 202 -30.56 -2.09 -3.89
CA GLN A 202 -30.15 -1.13 -4.92
C GLN A 202 -30.21 0.28 -4.36
N GLU A 203 -29.07 1.00 -4.42
CA GLU A 203 -28.94 2.35 -3.89
C GLU A 203 -28.11 3.21 -4.84
N LYS A 204 -28.35 4.52 -4.82
CA LYS A 204 -27.59 5.45 -5.65
C LYS A 204 -26.36 5.96 -4.93
N ALA A 205 -25.23 5.98 -5.63
CA ALA A 205 -24.03 6.69 -5.22
C ALA A 205 -24.27 8.20 -5.34
N ASP A 206 -24.75 8.86 -4.29
CA ASP A 206 -25.20 10.24 -4.36
C ASP A 206 -24.07 11.23 -4.63
N GLN A 207 -22.96 11.11 -3.93
CA GLN A 207 -21.77 11.94 -4.09
C GLN A 207 -20.52 11.09 -3.90
N LEU A 208 -19.52 11.31 -4.74
CA LEU A 208 -18.20 10.75 -4.63
C LEU A 208 -17.23 11.80 -4.07
N ARG A 209 -16.46 11.45 -3.05
CA ARG A 209 -15.53 12.35 -2.34
C ARG A 209 -14.12 11.76 -2.32
N LEU A 210 -13.17 12.46 -2.91
CA LEU A 210 -11.75 12.16 -2.75
C LEU A 210 -11.20 12.96 -1.56
N TYR A 211 -10.72 12.26 -0.55
CA TYR A 211 -10.17 12.86 0.67
C TYR A 211 -8.67 13.14 0.54
N SER A 212 -8.24 14.28 1.11
CA SER A 212 -6.85 14.63 1.38
C SER A 212 -6.77 15.15 2.82
N GLY A 213 -6.35 14.30 3.74
CA GLY A 213 -6.47 14.55 5.17
C GLY A 213 -7.93 14.77 5.60
N ALA A 214 -8.22 15.87 6.30
CA ALA A 214 -9.58 16.21 6.74
C ALA A 214 -10.45 16.88 5.64
N LYS A 215 -9.85 17.26 4.53
CA LYS A 215 -10.57 17.93 3.41
C LYS A 215 -10.92 16.93 2.33
N PHE A 216 -11.98 17.20 1.61
CA PHE A 216 -12.35 16.42 0.43
C PHE A 216 -12.69 17.34 -0.76
N ARG A 217 -12.58 16.79 -1.95
CA ARG A 217 -13.16 17.35 -3.17
C ARG A 217 -14.21 16.39 -3.72
N PRO A 218 -15.39 16.89 -4.12
CA PRO A 218 -16.35 16.07 -4.86
C PRO A 218 -15.80 15.79 -6.26
N VAL A 219 -16.11 14.61 -6.78
CA VAL A 219 -15.78 14.21 -8.16
C VAL A 219 -17.01 13.58 -8.81
N ASP A 220 -17.11 13.69 -10.13
CA ASP A 220 -18.22 13.11 -10.90
C ASP A 220 -17.95 11.64 -11.21
N THR A 221 -16.69 11.25 -11.33
CA THR A 221 -16.27 9.88 -11.64
C THR A 221 -15.08 9.51 -10.75
N ALA A 222 -15.06 8.28 -10.25
CA ALA A 222 -13.91 7.62 -9.63
C ALA A 222 -13.53 6.43 -10.51
N GLU A 223 -12.25 6.33 -10.85
CA GLU A 223 -11.71 5.29 -11.73
C GLU A 223 -11.04 4.18 -10.94
N ALA A 224 -10.79 3.04 -11.56
CA ALA A 224 -10.06 1.94 -10.97
C ALA A 224 -8.71 2.42 -10.39
N GLY A 225 -8.42 2.00 -9.16
CA GLY A 225 -7.29 2.48 -8.35
C GLY A 225 -7.64 3.63 -7.38
N ASP A 226 -8.74 4.35 -7.61
CA ASP A 226 -9.17 5.42 -6.71
C ASP A 226 -9.73 4.88 -5.38
N VAL A 227 -9.42 5.61 -4.31
CA VAL A 227 -10.02 5.41 -2.98
C VAL A 227 -10.98 6.55 -2.72
N VAL A 228 -12.27 6.24 -2.64
CA VAL A 228 -13.34 7.24 -2.52
C VAL A 228 -14.23 6.99 -1.32
N ALA A 229 -14.85 8.06 -0.82
CA ALA A 229 -15.98 7.96 0.11
C ALA A 229 -17.27 8.30 -0.63
N VAL A 230 -18.25 7.43 -0.52
CA VAL A 230 -19.52 7.50 -1.23
C VAL A 230 -20.64 7.78 -0.22
N THR A 231 -21.53 8.75 -0.55
CA THR A 231 -22.77 9.00 0.20
C THR A 231 -23.96 8.36 -0.51
N GLY A 232 -25.05 8.15 0.20
CA GLY A 232 -26.30 7.59 -0.37
C GLY A 232 -26.43 6.08 -0.20
N LEU A 233 -25.39 5.40 0.32
CA LEU A 233 -25.39 3.96 0.55
C LEU A 233 -25.64 3.66 2.04
N SER A 234 -26.69 2.89 2.34
CA SER A 234 -27.12 2.56 3.70
C SER A 234 -26.83 1.11 4.09
N HIS A 235 -26.82 0.19 3.11
CA HIS A 235 -26.71 -1.26 3.31
C HIS A 235 -25.27 -1.82 3.19
N THR A 236 -24.31 -0.97 2.79
CA THR A 236 -22.91 -1.39 2.66
C THR A 236 -22.27 -1.69 4.01
N PHE A 237 -21.31 -2.63 4.04
CA PHE A 237 -20.54 -2.96 5.24
C PHE A 237 -19.04 -3.15 4.91
N PRO A 238 -18.14 -2.97 5.91
CA PRO A 238 -16.71 -3.18 5.69
C PRO A 238 -16.39 -4.63 5.33
N GLY A 239 -15.64 -4.83 4.24
CA GLY A 239 -15.30 -6.13 3.66
C GLY A 239 -16.15 -6.50 2.46
N GLN A 240 -17.28 -5.82 2.23
CA GLN A 240 -18.18 -6.11 1.11
C GLN A 240 -17.52 -5.81 -0.23
N GLY A 241 -17.73 -6.74 -1.18
CA GLY A 241 -17.45 -6.53 -2.59
C GLY A 241 -18.68 -5.97 -3.33
N LEU A 242 -18.44 -5.16 -4.35
CA LEU A 242 -19.47 -4.64 -5.25
C LEU A 242 -19.06 -4.88 -6.70
N GLY A 243 -20.04 -5.09 -7.59
CA GLY A 243 -19.77 -5.41 -8.99
C GLY A 243 -19.13 -6.77 -9.14
N ILE A 244 -17.93 -6.83 -9.73
CA ILE A 244 -17.19 -8.09 -9.95
C ILE A 244 -16.41 -8.57 -8.70
N GLU A 245 -16.32 -7.72 -7.66
CA GLU A 245 -15.62 -8.11 -6.43
C GLU A 245 -16.42 -9.11 -5.59
N PRO A 246 -15.79 -10.17 -5.12
CA PRO A 246 -16.41 -11.09 -4.16
C PRO A 246 -16.54 -10.45 -2.77
N ASP A 247 -17.53 -10.88 -2.01
CA ASP A 247 -17.69 -10.53 -0.59
C ASP A 247 -16.59 -11.12 0.29
#